data_43841ae2b15f5fc6bb6fd9ff2e4c45b5
#
_entry.id   43841ae2b15f5fc6bb6fd9ff2e4c45b5
#
_cell.length_a   1.000
_cell.length_b   1.000
_cell.length_c   1.000
_cell.angle_alpha   90.00
_cell.angle_beta   90.00
_cell.angle_gamma   90.00
#
_symmetry.space_group_name_H-M   'P 1'
#
loop_
_entity.id
_entity.type
_entity.pdbx_description
1 polymer ?
#
loop_
_entity_poly.entity_id
_entity_poly.type
_entity_poly.pdbx_seq_one_letter_code
_entity_poly.pdbx_strand_id
1 'polypeptide(L)'
;MIPKISSFNISFFKKEEKESEEDVWPFKRTVCETLDEALKEHPYLASYLESIPEKPKYTLNLDLLEGETNILYPLGLGIYVHIDVGGEIGKYNIIEPEKPSSQLLDDLEAAVARLIEDKEYTGQKERILAALFKQAVKKKMVKLPKDKDEGSILYHFLRDKVGHGFLDGFLADPWLEDVSIPGEGKVFVYHKMFGHLETNIHVMKDEINRLLRNISERYGKVLSYTHPIIDIHLPDGSRFNIVYGEDISLRGSNFTIRKFPKEPISVTQLIKWKTLSPELGAYLWMLFEVGISAMVCGETASGKTTTLNALTCFINSDSKIISIEETPEVNLYHKNWIREVTRLHTGVPVTMFDLLKAALRQRPDYIIVGEIRGEEGRVAFQAIETGHPVLSTMHAGTLGQLFQRLTSHPIDVPKTHIDGLNLTVFQARMERGKRFIRRVTSINEIIGYEPEEARLNYLPTFIYDPDLDKLRFMGSSFHLETKVLTFRGWGKERLRELYDELKARAEILNFLSENFPTYSDLWKTVIAVREKGVWEVYNKVKEMKVPWQ
;
A
#
# COMPACT_ATOMS: atom_id res chain seq x y z
N MET A 1 -20.58 38.35 -5.49
CA MET A 1 -19.59 37.24 -5.44
C MET A 1 -20.37 35.97 -5.25
N ILE A 2 -20.37 35.08 -6.23
CA ILE A 2 -21.03 33.77 -6.12
C ILE A 2 -20.09 32.88 -5.31
N PRO A 3 -20.49 32.28 -4.17
CA PRO A 3 -19.59 31.41 -3.38
C PRO A 3 -19.21 30.20 -4.21
N LYS A 4 -17.90 29.89 -4.26
CA LYS A 4 -17.39 28.70 -4.95
C LYS A 4 -17.86 27.45 -4.20
N ILE A 5 -18.31 26.43 -4.91
CA ILE A 5 -18.78 25.14 -4.33
C ILE A 5 -17.68 24.46 -3.47
N SER A 6 -16.39 24.73 -3.74
CA SER A 6 -15.27 24.25 -2.96
C SER A 6 -15.19 24.81 -1.52
N SER A 7 -15.83 25.95 -1.23
CA SER A 7 -15.82 26.62 0.08
C SER A 7 -17.01 26.23 0.97
N PHE A 8 -17.90 25.33 0.53
CA PHE A 8 -18.99 24.85 1.36
C PHE A 8 -18.46 23.93 2.47
N ASN A 9 -18.61 24.40 3.68
CA ASN A 9 -18.15 23.76 4.89
C ASN A 9 -18.83 22.39 5.09
N ILE A 10 -18.03 21.34 5.31
CA ILE A 10 -18.48 19.94 5.52
C ILE A 10 -19.48 19.82 6.69
N SER A 11 -19.56 20.82 7.59
CA SER A 11 -20.49 20.86 8.71
C SER A 11 -21.98 20.92 8.32
N PHE A 12 -22.33 21.28 7.09
CA PHE A 12 -23.71 21.33 6.60
C PHE A 12 -24.30 19.95 6.24
N PHE A 13 -23.45 18.92 6.09
CA PHE A 13 -23.89 17.58 5.72
C PHE A 13 -23.93 16.68 6.96
N LYS A 14 -25.09 16.57 7.63
CA LYS A 14 -25.29 15.58 8.68
C LYS A 14 -25.26 14.17 8.10
N LYS A 15 -24.51 13.29 8.76
CA LYS A 15 -24.45 11.87 8.45
C LYS A 15 -25.78 11.22 8.84
N GLU A 16 -26.58 10.79 7.88
CA GLU A 16 -27.73 9.91 8.11
C GLU A 16 -27.62 8.59 7.33
N GLU A 17 -28.26 7.57 7.89
CA GLU A 17 -28.13 6.14 7.71
C GLU A 17 -28.41 5.59 6.31
N LYS A 18 -27.84 4.41 6.05
CA LYS A 18 -28.15 3.36 5.06
C LYS A 18 -29.37 3.60 4.16
N GLU A 19 -29.18 4.33 3.07
CA GLU A 19 -29.99 4.20 1.87
C GLU A 19 -29.22 3.37 0.83
N SER A 20 -29.97 2.60 0.02
CA SER A 20 -29.49 1.67 -1.00
C SER A 20 -28.30 2.24 -1.81
N GLU A 21 -27.27 1.41 -1.98
CA GLU A 21 -26.03 1.70 -2.73
C GLU A 21 -26.28 1.81 -4.26
N GLU A 22 -27.14 2.70 -4.72
CA GLU A 22 -27.14 3.08 -6.12
C GLU A 22 -25.92 3.97 -6.39
N ASP A 23 -25.04 3.53 -7.27
CA ASP A 23 -23.84 4.25 -7.66
C ASP A 23 -24.25 5.50 -8.46
N VAL A 24 -23.95 6.67 -7.94
CA VAL A 24 -24.28 7.97 -8.57
C VAL A 24 -23.33 8.35 -9.68
N TRP A 25 -22.22 7.64 -9.81
CA TRP A 25 -21.28 7.85 -10.89
C TRP A 25 -21.88 7.36 -12.22
N PRO A 26 -21.66 8.09 -13.32
CA PRO A 26 -22.25 7.75 -14.61
C PRO A 26 -21.70 6.47 -15.23
N PHE A 27 -20.51 6.04 -14.79
CA PHE A 27 -19.85 4.80 -15.21
C PHE A 27 -19.76 3.82 -14.06
N LYS A 28 -19.87 2.52 -14.37
CA LYS A 28 -19.79 1.44 -13.38
C LYS A 28 -18.41 1.42 -12.72
N ARG A 29 -18.36 1.14 -11.42
CA ARG A 29 -17.11 0.88 -10.70
C ARG A 29 -16.50 -0.47 -11.05
N THR A 30 -17.32 -1.42 -11.54
CA THR A 30 -16.84 -2.70 -12.05
C THR A 30 -16.04 -2.52 -13.32
N VAL A 31 -15.01 -3.33 -13.49
CA VAL A 31 -14.17 -3.34 -14.69
C VAL A 31 -14.80 -4.20 -15.78
N CYS A 32 -14.61 -3.85 -17.05
CA CYS A 32 -14.98 -4.69 -18.18
C CYS A 32 -14.04 -5.89 -18.25
N GLU A 33 -14.58 -7.11 -18.41
CA GLU A 33 -13.77 -8.32 -18.40
C GLU A 33 -13.00 -8.51 -19.72
N THR A 34 -13.53 -8.00 -20.82
CA THR A 34 -12.93 -8.13 -22.15
C THR A 34 -12.78 -6.77 -22.84
N LEU A 35 -11.83 -6.69 -23.79
CA LEU A 35 -11.64 -5.49 -24.60
C LEU A 35 -12.89 -5.15 -25.42
N ASP A 36 -13.58 -6.17 -25.96
CA ASP A 36 -14.79 -5.98 -26.78
C ASP A 36 -15.95 -5.38 -25.96
N GLU A 37 -16.08 -5.77 -24.70
CA GLU A 37 -17.02 -5.17 -23.76
C GLU A 37 -16.65 -3.71 -23.48
N ALA A 38 -15.37 -3.45 -23.19
CA ALA A 38 -14.85 -2.11 -22.93
C ALA A 38 -15.08 -1.14 -24.09
N LEU A 39 -14.87 -1.60 -25.32
CA LEU A 39 -15.11 -0.81 -26.54
C LEU A 39 -16.59 -0.50 -26.80
N LYS A 40 -17.49 -1.39 -26.41
CA LYS A 40 -18.94 -1.17 -26.51
C LYS A 40 -19.46 -0.18 -25.47
N GLU A 41 -18.98 -0.31 -24.24
CA GLU A 41 -19.42 0.59 -23.13
C GLU A 41 -18.74 1.96 -23.18
N HIS A 42 -17.51 2.05 -23.72
CA HIS A 42 -16.69 3.26 -23.70
C HIS A 42 -16.10 3.61 -25.09
N PRO A 43 -16.89 4.27 -25.98
CA PRO A 43 -16.49 4.57 -27.35
C PRO A 43 -15.20 5.41 -27.49
N TYR A 44 -14.90 6.28 -26.50
CA TYR A 44 -13.66 7.07 -26.48
C TYR A 44 -12.39 6.19 -26.41
N LEU A 45 -12.49 4.97 -25.83
CA LEU A 45 -11.40 4.02 -25.84
C LEU A 45 -11.09 3.53 -27.26
N ALA A 46 -12.10 3.32 -28.10
CA ALA A 46 -11.90 2.95 -29.51
C ALA A 46 -11.13 4.05 -30.26
N SER A 47 -11.54 5.31 -30.11
CA SER A 47 -10.86 6.45 -30.73
C SER A 47 -9.40 6.56 -30.28
N TYR A 48 -9.13 6.28 -28.99
CA TYR A 48 -7.75 6.24 -28.49
C TYR A 48 -6.95 5.11 -29.16
N LEU A 49 -7.49 3.88 -29.22
CA LEU A 49 -6.80 2.73 -29.80
C LEU A 49 -6.55 2.87 -31.31
N GLU A 50 -7.38 3.63 -32.01
CA GLU A 50 -7.15 3.97 -33.43
C GLU A 50 -6.00 4.98 -33.61
N SER A 51 -5.72 5.80 -32.59
CA SER A 51 -4.67 6.83 -32.63
C SER A 51 -3.26 6.29 -32.37
N ILE A 52 -3.11 5.09 -31.86
CA ILE A 52 -1.81 4.48 -31.51
C ILE A 52 -1.39 3.46 -32.57
N PRO A 53 -0.06 3.35 -32.86
CA PRO A 53 0.44 2.51 -33.96
C PRO A 53 0.32 1.02 -33.68
N GLU A 54 0.46 0.60 -32.42
CA GLU A 54 0.43 -0.80 -32.00
C GLU A 54 -0.62 -1.00 -30.92
N LYS A 55 -1.50 -2.01 -31.12
CA LYS A 55 -2.56 -2.31 -30.15
C LYS A 55 -1.99 -2.98 -28.91
N PRO A 56 -2.31 -2.47 -27.70
CA PRO A 56 -1.85 -3.05 -26.45
C PRO A 56 -2.57 -4.36 -26.14
N LYS A 57 -1.92 -5.22 -25.35
CA LYS A 57 -2.53 -6.40 -24.76
C LYS A 57 -3.44 -6.00 -23.62
N TYR A 58 -4.74 -6.30 -23.75
CA TYR A 58 -5.70 -6.08 -22.68
C TYR A 58 -5.56 -7.13 -21.58
N THR A 59 -5.54 -6.69 -20.31
CA THR A 59 -5.43 -7.58 -19.17
C THR A 59 -6.14 -7.03 -17.94
N LEU A 60 -6.70 -7.92 -17.12
CA LEU A 60 -7.22 -7.60 -15.79
C LEU A 60 -6.19 -7.84 -14.68
N ASN A 61 -5.15 -8.58 -14.99
CA ASN A 61 -4.16 -8.99 -14.00
C ASN A 61 -2.73 -8.82 -14.53
N LEU A 62 -2.08 -7.77 -14.07
CA LEU A 62 -0.70 -7.45 -14.42
C LEU A 62 0.31 -8.48 -13.88
N ASP A 63 -0.03 -9.20 -12.81
CA ASP A 63 0.85 -10.22 -12.22
C ASP A 63 1.15 -11.40 -13.15
N LEU A 64 0.23 -11.65 -14.13
CA LEU A 64 0.34 -12.77 -15.07
C LEU A 64 1.17 -12.45 -16.31
N LEU A 65 1.68 -11.22 -16.43
CA LEU A 65 2.38 -10.78 -17.63
C LEU A 65 3.88 -11.07 -17.52
N GLU A 66 4.38 -11.90 -18.44
CA GLU A 66 5.81 -12.14 -18.62
C GLU A 66 6.33 -11.45 -19.89
N GLY A 67 7.21 -10.43 -19.72
CA GLY A 67 7.90 -9.78 -20.84
C GLY A 67 7.10 -8.77 -21.65
N GLU A 68 5.83 -8.57 -21.39
CA GLU A 68 4.99 -7.60 -22.11
C GLU A 68 5.41 -6.15 -21.84
N THR A 69 5.49 -5.36 -22.90
CA THR A 69 5.92 -3.95 -22.85
C THR A 69 4.83 -2.97 -23.25
N ASN A 70 3.71 -3.46 -23.82
CA ASN A 70 2.59 -2.67 -24.34
C ASN A 70 1.27 -3.25 -23.82
N ILE A 71 0.66 -2.59 -22.81
CA ILE A 71 -0.39 -3.18 -21.98
C ILE A 71 -1.51 -2.19 -21.75
N LEU A 72 -2.75 -2.65 -21.81
CA LEU A 72 -3.97 -1.90 -21.47
C LEU A 72 -4.72 -2.60 -20.34
N TYR A 73 -5.09 -1.87 -19.31
CA TYR A 73 -5.92 -2.41 -18.22
C TYR A 73 -6.93 -1.38 -17.69
N PRO A 74 -8.10 -1.85 -17.20
CA PRO A 74 -9.15 -1.01 -16.67
C PRO A 74 -8.94 -0.70 -15.18
N LEU A 75 -9.36 0.51 -14.74
CA LEU A 75 -9.40 0.91 -13.33
C LEU A 75 -10.84 0.97 -12.75
N GLY A 76 -11.86 0.78 -13.59
CA GLY A 76 -13.27 1.06 -13.27
C GLY A 76 -13.64 2.51 -13.55
N LEU A 77 -14.92 2.85 -13.37
CA LEU A 77 -15.47 4.19 -13.68
C LEU A 77 -15.19 4.68 -15.10
N GLY A 78 -14.99 3.76 -16.06
CA GLY A 78 -14.63 4.10 -17.44
C GLY A 78 -13.18 4.56 -17.62
N ILE A 79 -12.31 4.39 -16.62
CA ILE A 79 -10.90 4.77 -16.71
C ILE A 79 -10.06 3.57 -17.15
N TYR A 80 -9.16 3.80 -18.08
CA TYR A 80 -8.19 2.82 -18.56
C TYR A 80 -6.77 3.35 -18.48
N VAL A 81 -5.83 2.45 -18.35
CA VAL A 81 -4.40 2.76 -18.37
C VAL A 81 -3.72 1.98 -19.47
N HIS A 82 -3.01 2.70 -20.33
CA HIS A 82 -2.14 2.12 -21.35
C HIS A 82 -0.68 2.40 -20.99
N ILE A 83 0.09 1.33 -20.76
CA ILE A 83 1.54 1.39 -20.51
C ILE A 83 2.27 0.93 -21.76
N ASP A 84 3.24 1.75 -22.19
CA ASP A 84 4.19 1.43 -23.26
C ASP A 84 5.61 1.68 -22.77
N VAL A 85 6.39 0.62 -22.59
CA VAL A 85 7.81 0.68 -22.19
C VAL A 85 8.76 0.26 -23.33
N GLY A 86 8.27 0.27 -24.57
CA GLY A 86 9.08 -0.05 -25.76
C GLY A 86 10.14 1.00 -26.09
N GLY A 87 9.94 2.27 -25.70
CA GLY A 87 10.83 3.41 -25.95
C GLY A 87 11.93 3.60 -24.91
N GLU A 88 12.70 4.71 -25.06
CA GLU A 88 13.72 5.13 -24.08
C GLU A 88 13.11 5.51 -22.73
N ILE A 89 11.97 6.17 -22.75
CA ILE A 89 11.19 6.53 -21.55
C ILE A 89 9.86 5.81 -21.61
N GLY A 90 9.55 5.03 -20.57
CA GLY A 90 8.29 4.36 -20.44
C GLY A 90 7.14 5.37 -20.31
N LYS A 91 6.02 5.08 -20.97
CA LYS A 91 4.82 5.93 -20.97
C LYS A 91 3.69 5.29 -20.17
N TYR A 92 2.99 6.12 -19.44
CA TYR A 92 1.76 5.80 -18.71
C TYR A 92 0.66 6.72 -19.22
N ASN A 93 -0.22 6.20 -20.05
CA ASN A 93 -1.32 6.97 -20.62
C ASN A 93 -2.62 6.62 -19.88
N ILE A 94 -3.15 7.61 -19.17
CA ILE A 94 -4.48 7.49 -18.59
C ILE A 94 -5.52 7.90 -19.63
N ILE A 95 -6.55 7.08 -19.79
CA ILE A 95 -7.63 7.24 -20.76
C ILE A 95 -8.91 7.39 -19.95
N GLU A 96 -9.49 8.57 -20.01
CA GLU A 96 -10.71 8.93 -19.29
C GLU A 96 -11.82 9.31 -20.30
N PRO A 97 -13.10 9.40 -19.85
CA PRO A 97 -14.17 9.98 -20.64
C PRO A 97 -13.80 11.35 -21.20
N GLU A 98 -14.35 11.70 -22.34
CA GLU A 98 -13.98 12.93 -23.04
C GLU A 98 -14.23 14.18 -22.17
N LYS A 99 -13.17 14.98 -21.98
CA LYS A 99 -13.23 16.19 -21.13
C LYS A 99 -14.09 17.28 -21.75
N PRO A 100 -15.10 17.82 -21.05
CA PRO A 100 -15.87 18.97 -21.50
C PRO A 100 -15.01 20.27 -21.47
N SER A 101 -15.48 21.31 -22.13
CA SER A 101 -14.83 22.60 -22.06
C SER A 101 -14.85 23.19 -20.65
N SER A 102 -13.79 23.92 -20.27
CA SER A 102 -13.72 24.56 -18.95
C SER A 102 -14.90 25.51 -18.70
N GLN A 103 -15.32 26.24 -19.76
CA GLN A 103 -16.47 27.13 -19.69
C GLN A 103 -17.76 26.38 -19.31
N LEU A 104 -18.00 25.19 -19.88
CA LEU A 104 -19.20 24.40 -19.56
C LEU A 104 -19.17 23.93 -18.09
N LEU A 105 -18.00 23.55 -17.57
CA LEU A 105 -17.87 23.17 -16.15
C LEU A 105 -18.09 24.35 -15.22
N ASP A 106 -17.61 25.55 -15.58
CA ASP A 106 -17.84 26.79 -14.82
C ASP A 106 -19.30 27.19 -14.83
N ASP A 107 -20.00 27.08 -15.99
CA ASP A 107 -21.42 27.35 -16.12
C ASP A 107 -22.27 26.37 -15.28
N LEU A 108 -21.90 25.10 -15.27
CA LEU A 108 -22.52 24.07 -14.42
C LEU A 108 -22.30 24.37 -12.93
N GLU A 109 -21.10 24.78 -12.54
CA GLU A 109 -20.79 25.18 -11.16
C GLU A 109 -21.68 26.35 -10.73
N ALA A 110 -21.77 27.37 -11.55
CA ALA A 110 -22.62 28.53 -11.27
C ALA A 110 -24.11 28.16 -11.17
N ALA A 111 -24.60 27.29 -12.05
CA ALA A 111 -25.96 26.82 -12.03
C ALA A 111 -26.28 25.98 -10.77
N VAL A 112 -25.39 25.07 -10.39
CA VAL A 112 -25.54 24.24 -9.19
C VAL A 112 -25.44 25.11 -7.93
N ALA A 113 -24.52 26.08 -7.87
CA ALA A 113 -24.42 27.02 -6.76
C ALA A 113 -25.74 27.76 -6.48
N ARG A 114 -26.40 28.26 -7.54
CA ARG A 114 -27.72 28.91 -7.43
C ARG A 114 -28.82 27.98 -6.91
N LEU A 115 -28.71 26.66 -7.16
CA LEU A 115 -29.70 25.70 -6.67
C LEU A 115 -29.46 25.33 -5.19
N ILE A 116 -28.25 25.53 -4.68
CA ILE A 116 -27.89 25.24 -3.28
C ILE A 116 -28.33 26.38 -2.34
N GLU A 117 -28.29 27.65 -2.77
CA GLU A 117 -28.51 28.84 -1.93
C GLU A 117 -29.83 28.81 -1.12
N ASP A 118 -30.84 28.05 -1.56
CA ASP A 118 -32.18 28.05 -0.97
C ASP A 118 -32.55 26.82 -0.14
N LYS A 119 -31.60 25.85 0.07
CA LYS A 119 -31.97 24.55 0.69
C LYS A 119 -30.86 23.96 1.55
N GLU A 120 -31.26 23.41 2.68
CA GLU A 120 -30.41 22.48 3.44
C GLU A 120 -30.47 21.09 2.79
N TYR A 121 -29.30 20.51 2.53
CA TYR A 121 -29.17 19.17 1.96
C TYR A 121 -28.55 18.22 2.98
N THR A 122 -29.16 17.05 3.15
CA THR A 122 -28.64 15.95 3.97
C THR A 122 -28.25 14.78 3.08
N GLY A 123 -27.12 14.11 3.38
CA GLY A 123 -26.67 12.94 2.63
C GLY A 123 -25.25 13.06 2.06
N GLN A 124 -24.88 12.10 1.21
CA GLN A 124 -23.56 12.06 0.58
C GLN A 124 -23.42 13.17 -0.47
N LYS A 125 -22.31 13.90 -0.42
CA LYS A 125 -22.03 15.07 -1.28
C LYS A 125 -22.14 14.73 -2.77
N GLU A 126 -21.66 13.54 -3.18
CA GLU A 126 -21.73 13.04 -4.54
C GLU A 126 -23.19 12.95 -5.04
N ARG A 127 -24.09 12.38 -4.23
CA ARG A 127 -25.50 12.21 -4.56
C ARG A 127 -26.21 13.54 -4.71
N ILE A 128 -25.91 14.47 -3.81
CA ILE A 128 -26.49 15.81 -3.86
C ILE A 128 -26.04 16.51 -5.13
N LEU A 129 -24.76 16.52 -5.44
CA LEU A 129 -24.22 17.18 -6.63
C LEU A 129 -24.71 16.53 -7.93
N ALA A 130 -24.82 15.21 -8.00
CA ALA A 130 -25.38 14.52 -9.16
C ALA A 130 -26.88 14.86 -9.35
N ALA A 131 -27.66 14.93 -8.28
CA ALA A 131 -29.07 15.34 -8.34
C ALA A 131 -29.22 16.80 -8.77
N LEU A 132 -28.37 17.69 -8.24
CA LEU A 132 -28.36 19.10 -8.62
C LEU A 132 -27.93 19.32 -10.07
N PHE A 133 -26.94 18.56 -10.55
CA PHE A 133 -26.53 18.54 -11.95
C PHE A 133 -27.74 18.19 -12.85
N LYS A 134 -28.41 17.06 -12.60
CA LYS A 134 -29.61 16.65 -13.34
C LYS A 134 -30.70 17.71 -13.28
N GLN A 135 -30.88 18.38 -12.13
CA GLN A 135 -31.86 19.44 -11.97
C GLN A 135 -31.49 20.71 -12.77
N ALA A 136 -30.21 21.12 -12.80
CA ALA A 136 -29.70 22.24 -13.58
C ALA A 136 -29.92 22.02 -15.08
N VAL A 137 -29.61 20.81 -15.57
CA VAL A 137 -29.87 20.43 -16.97
C VAL A 137 -31.37 20.43 -17.30
N LYS A 138 -32.20 19.78 -16.45
CA LYS A 138 -33.66 19.71 -16.65
C LYS A 138 -34.30 21.09 -16.65
N LYS A 139 -33.85 22.02 -15.80
CA LYS A 139 -34.33 23.42 -15.76
C LYS A 139 -33.75 24.28 -16.87
N LYS A 140 -32.94 23.73 -17.77
CA LYS A 140 -32.24 24.43 -18.86
C LYS A 140 -31.40 25.62 -18.39
N MET A 141 -30.85 25.54 -17.17
CA MET A 141 -29.94 26.53 -16.63
C MET A 141 -28.59 26.51 -17.34
N VAL A 142 -28.20 25.32 -17.84
CA VAL A 142 -27.01 25.11 -18.69
C VAL A 142 -27.44 24.27 -19.90
N LYS A 143 -26.92 24.64 -21.08
CA LYS A 143 -27.19 23.91 -22.32
C LYS A 143 -26.03 22.95 -22.57
N LEU A 144 -26.28 21.65 -22.49
CA LEU A 144 -25.30 20.65 -22.83
C LEU A 144 -25.06 20.59 -24.34
N PRO A 145 -23.83 20.41 -24.82
CA PRO A 145 -23.53 20.15 -26.22
C PRO A 145 -24.19 18.84 -26.68
N LYS A 146 -24.71 18.83 -27.92
CA LYS A 146 -25.41 17.66 -28.47
C LYS A 146 -24.44 16.50 -28.87
N ASP A 147 -23.21 16.85 -29.07
CA ASP A 147 -22.11 15.97 -29.49
C ASP A 147 -21.36 15.32 -28.33
N LYS A 148 -21.71 15.68 -27.08
CA LYS A 148 -21.06 15.16 -25.89
C LYS A 148 -22.02 14.32 -25.05
N ASP A 149 -21.50 13.21 -24.54
CA ASP A 149 -22.22 12.34 -23.62
C ASP A 149 -22.44 13.03 -22.26
N GLU A 150 -23.70 13.05 -21.79
CA GLU A 150 -24.07 13.62 -20.48
C GLU A 150 -23.33 12.92 -19.34
N GLY A 151 -23.09 11.60 -19.46
CA GLY A 151 -22.34 10.84 -18.48
C GLY A 151 -20.90 11.33 -18.34
N SER A 152 -20.23 11.59 -19.47
CA SER A 152 -18.87 12.13 -19.47
C SER A 152 -18.79 13.51 -18.80
N ILE A 153 -19.80 14.37 -19.04
CA ILE A 153 -19.86 15.71 -18.42
C ILE A 153 -20.09 15.59 -16.90
N LEU A 154 -21.02 14.73 -16.48
CA LEU A 154 -21.27 14.47 -15.06
C LEU A 154 -20.06 13.88 -14.36
N TYR A 155 -19.34 12.94 -15.02
CA TYR A 155 -18.10 12.37 -14.50
C TYR A 155 -17.07 13.45 -14.16
N HIS A 156 -16.74 14.33 -15.11
CA HIS A 156 -15.77 15.41 -14.89
C HIS A 156 -16.25 16.42 -13.85
N PHE A 157 -17.55 16.75 -13.84
CA PHE A 157 -18.13 17.65 -12.84
C PHE A 157 -17.99 17.07 -11.41
N LEU A 158 -18.33 15.80 -11.19
CA LEU A 158 -18.17 15.15 -9.89
C LEU A 158 -16.69 15.01 -9.50
N ARG A 159 -15.84 14.57 -10.43
CA ARG A 159 -14.39 14.43 -10.23
C ARG A 159 -13.75 15.72 -9.73
N ASP A 160 -14.09 16.86 -10.34
CA ASP A 160 -13.50 18.15 -9.99
C ASP A 160 -14.08 18.75 -8.69
N LYS A 161 -15.34 18.41 -8.31
CA LYS A 161 -16.02 18.98 -7.13
C LYS A 161 -15.94 18.12 -5.87
N VAL A 162 -15.90 16.82 -6.02
CA VAL A 162 -15.84 15.85 -4.90
C VAL A 162 -14.47 15.20 -4.82
N GLY A 163 -13.92 14.81 -5.96
CA GLY A 163 -12.62 14.16 -6.08
C GLY A 163 -11.44 15.13 -5.96
N HIS A 164 -10.28 14.65 -6.40
CA HIS A 164 -9.01 15.39 -6.45
C HIS A 164 -8.67 15.82 -7.88
N GLY A 165 -9.69 16.00 -8.74
CA GLY A 165 -9.51 16.38 -10.13
C GLY A 165 -8.76 15.31 -10.95
N PHE A 166 -7.79 15.73 -11.78
CA PHE A 166 -7.02 14.80 -12.61
C PHE A 166 -6.22 13.76 -11.82
N LEU A 167 -6.06 13.92 -10.51
CA LEU A 167 -5.37 12.97 -9.65
C LEU A 167 -6.19 11.70 -9.38
N ASP A 168 -7.52 11.75 -9.51
CA ASP A 168 -8.39 10.62 -9.12
C ASP A 168 -8.08 9.34 -9.88
N GLY A 169 -7.78 9.43 -11.19
CA GLY A 169 -7.38 8.27 -11.98
C GLY A 169 -6.07 7.65 -11.49
N PHE A 170 -5.09 8.47 -11.11
CA PHE A 170 -3.84 7.97 -10.53
C PHE A 170 -4.06 7.39 -9.12
N LEU A 171 -4.90 8.02 -8.32
CA LEU A 171 -5.23 7.53 -6.97
C LEU A 171 -6.02 6.22 -7.02
N ALA A 172 -6.81 6.01 -8.06
CA ALA A 172 -7.56 4.75 -8.27
C ALA A 172 -6.66 3.58 -8.65
N ASP A 173 -5.53 3.81 -9.32
CA ASP A 173 -4.65 2.73 -9.80
C ASP A 173 -3.87 2.04 -8.67
N PRO A 174 -4.14 0.76 -8.35
CA PRO A 174 -3.45 0.04 -7.27
C PRO A 174 -1.97 -0.27 -7.57
N TRP A 175 -1.55 -0.14 -8.84
CA TRP A 175 -0.20 -0.44 -9.29
C TRP A 175 0.76 0.74 -9.17
N LEU A 176 0.25 1.94 -8.87
CA LEU A 176 1.10 3.10 -8.61
C LEU A 176 1.56 3.13 -7.15
N GLU A 177 2.83 3.45 -6.96
CA GLU A 177 3.45 3.71 -5.66
C GLU A 177 3.54 5.21 -5.39
N ASP A 178 4.07 5.98 -6.37
CA ASP A 178 4.19 7.43 -6.27
C ASP A 178 3.59 8.13 -7.49
N VAL A 179 3.05 9.33 -7.25
CA VAL A 179 2.62 10.27 -8.29
C VAL A 179 3.28 11.61 -8.01
N SER A 180 3.99 12.18 -8.97
CA SER A 180 4.74 13.42 -8.77
C SER A 180 4.61 14.39 -9.93
N ILE A 181 4.68 15.67 -9.59
CA ILE A 181 4.81 16.77 -10.56
C ILE A 181 5.98 17.67 -10.14
N PRO A 182 7.00 17.82 -10.98
CA PRO A 182 8.18 18.61 -10.65
C PRO A 182 8.03 20.13 -10.87
N GLY A 183 6.82 20.60 -11.12
CA GLY A 183 6.45 21.95 -11.51
C GLY A 183 5.51 21.93 -12.71
N GLU A 184 5.40 23.04 -13.44
CA GLU A 184 4.63 23.09 -14.70
C GLU A 184 5.13 22.04 -15.69
N GLY A 185 4.24 21.28 -16.31
CA GLY A 185 4.57 20.27 -17.29
C GLY A 185 3.88 18.92 -17.03
N LYS A 186 4.60 17.85 -17.30
CA LYS A 186 4.07 16.49 -17.21
C LYS A 186 4.02 15.96 -15.77
N VAL A 187 3.03 15.12 -15.51
CA VAL A 187 2.96 14.29 -14.33
C VAL A 187 3.83 13.04 -14.54
N PHE A 188 4.50 12.60 -13.51
CA PHE A 188 5.31 11.38 -13.50
C PHE A 188 4.75 10.41 -12.44
N VAL A 189 4.87 9.14 -12.73
CA VAL A 189 4.42 8.08 -11.80
C VAL A 189 5.53 7.06 -11.57
N TYR A 190 5.53 6.45 -10.39
CA TYR A 190 6.32 5.26 -10.12
C TYR A 190 5.38 4.06 -10.08
N HIS A 191 5.52 3.19 -11.09
CA HIS A 191 4.73 1.97 -11.22
C HIS A 191 5.46 0.78 -10.59
N LYS A 192 4.76 -0.02 -9.77
CA LYS A 192 5.36 -1.14 -9.01
C LYS A 192 6.13 -2.14 -9.87
N MET A 193 5.70 -2.35 -11.12
CA MET A 193 6.32 -3.30 -12.04
C MET A 193 7.29 -2.65 -13.04
N PHE A 194 6.99 -1.44 -13.50
CA PHE A 194 7.72 -0.79 -14.60
C PHE A 194 8.61 0.37 -14.16
N GLY A 195 8.58 0.75 -12.87
CA GLY A 195 9.38 1.85 -12.34
C GLY A 195 8.85 3.23 -12.76
N HIS A 196 9.76 4.15 -13.07
CA HIS A 196 9.41 5.52 -13.46
C HIS A 196 8.83 5.59 -14.86
N LEU A 197 7.65 6.21 -14.97
CA LEU A 197 6.93 6.40 -16.23
C LEU A 197 6.50 7.86 -16.38
N GLU A 198 6.53 8.36 -17.62
CA GLU A 198 6.00 9.66 -17.98
C GLU A 198 4.54 9.53 -18.39
N THR A 199 3.68 10.46 -17.91
CA THR A 199 2.25 10.38 -18.22
C THR A 199 1.86 11.26 -19.41
N ASN A 200 0.66 11.02 -19.95
CA ASN A 200 0.04 11.88 -20.96
C ASN A 200 -0.61 13.16 -20.37
N ILE A 201 -0.61 13.32 -19.05
CA ILE A 201 -1.21 14.48 -18.38
C ILE A 201 -0.19 15.60 -18.30
N HIS A 202 -0.55 16.75 -18.85
CA HIS A 202 0.21 18.00 -18.79
C HIS A 202 -0.58 19.02 -17.96
N VAL A 203 0.04 19.64 -16.97
CA VAL A 203 -0.61 20.56 -16.04
C VAL A 203 0.08 21.92 -16.08
N MET A 204 -0.72 22.96 -16.22
CA MET A 204 -0.24 24.34 -16.24
C MET A 204 -0.06 24.86 -14.82
N LYS A 205 0.82 25.84 -14.64
CA LYS A 205 1.16 26.45 -13.34
C LYS A 205 -0.09 26.87 -12.53
N ASP A 206 -1.04 27.54 -13.17
CA ASP A 206 -2.25 28.00 -12.49
C ASP A 206 -3.16 26.85 -12.05
N GLU A 207 -3.20 25.76 -12.82
CA GLU A 207 -3.95 24.56 -12.46
C GLU A 207 -3.31 23.87 -11.24
N ILE A 208 -1.98 23.75 -11.20
CA ILE A 208 -1.26 23.20 -10.05
C ILE A 208 -1.55 24.04 -8.80
N ASN A 209 -1.35 25.35 -8.87
CA ASN A 209 -1.54 26.24 -7.73
C ASN A 209 -2.99 26.25 -7.22
N ARG A 210 -3.98 26.14 -8.10
CA ARG A 210 -5.38 26.03 -7.76
C ARG A 210 -5.68 24.69 -7.08
N LEU A 211 -5.16 23.58 -7.65
CA LEU A 211 -5.31 22.24 -7.08
C LEU A 211 -4.74 22.18 -5.67
N LEU A 212 -3.50 22.65 -5.48
CA LEU A 212 -2.80 22.61 -4.19
C LEU A 212 -3.51 23.43 -3.12
N ARG A 213 -4.02 24.62 -3.45
CA ARG A 213 -4.85 25.43 -2.53
C ARG A 213 -6.15 24.75 -2.16
N ASN A 214 -6.87 24.21 -3.14
CA ASN A 214 -8.14 23.53 -2.89
C ASN A 214 -7.96 22.29 -2.00
N ILE A 215 -6.89 21.51 -2.23
CA ILE A 215 -6.58 20.35 -1.40
C ILE A 215 -6.18 20.78 0.01
N SER A 216 -5.27 21.75 0.16
CA SER A 216 -4.84 22.21 1.48
C SER A 216 -6.00 22.76 2.31
N GLU A 217 -6.89 23.57 1.72
CA GLU A 217 -8.11 24.06 2.37
C GLU A 217 -9.03 22.91 2.79
N ARG A 218 -9.25 21.92 1.91
CA ARG A 218 -10.10 20.74 2.18
C ARG A 218 -9.62 19.95 3.38
N TYR A 219 -8.29 19.84 3.56
CA TYR A 219 -7.67 19.11 4.68
C TYR A 219 -7.26 20.02 5.86
N GLY A 220 -7.74 21.26 5.89
CA GLY A 220 -7.52 22.19 6.99
C GLY A 220 -6.05 22.59 7.20
N LYS A 221 -5.25 22.57 6.12
CA LYS A 221 -3.85 23.00 6.14
C LYS A 221 -3.69 24.38 5.54
N VAL A 222 -2.84 25.20 6.15
CA VAL A 222 -2.53 26.54 5.65
C VAL A 222 -1.38 26.43 4.66
N LEU A 223 -1.64 26.72 3.39
CA LEU A 223 -0.66 26.78 2.31
C LEU A 223 -0.47 28.24 1.88
N SER A 224 0.72 28.78 2.05
CA SER A 224 1.07 30.16 1.72
C SER A 224 2.58 30.30 1.46
N TYR A 225 3.01 31.46 0.98
CA TYR A 225 4.45 31.78 0.86
C TYR A 225 5.20 31.78 2.20
N THR A 226 4.49 31.98 3.32
CA THR A 226 5.09 31.90 4.68
C THR A 226 5.09 30.47 5.23
N HIS A 227 4.21 29.60 4.72
CA HIS A 227 4.13 28.18 5.05
C HIS A 227 4.06 27.37 3.75
N PRO A 228 5.20 27.33 3.00
CA PRO A 228 5.19 26.77 1.64
C PRO A 228 5.32 25.25 1.59
N ILE A 229 5.75 24.59 2.66
CA ILE A 229 5.94 23.14 2.72
C ILE A 229 4.91 22.56 3.67
N ILE A 230 4.07 21.65 3.15
CA ILE A 230 3.07 20.96 3.95
C ILE A 230 2.98 19.48 3.57
N ASP A 231 2.66 18.67 4.58
CA ASP A 231 2.30 17.26 4.41
C ASP A 231 0.82 17.08 4.75
N ILE A 232 0.10 16.39 3.87
CA ILE A 232 -1.31 16.05 4.03
C ILE A 232 -1.44 14.53 3.99
N HIS A 233 -2.22 13.98 4.91
CA HIS A 233 -2.66 12.59 4.84
C HIS A 233 -4.04 12.54 4.21
N LEU A 234 -4.17 11.83 3.08
CA LEU A 234 -5.44 11.61 2.42
C LEU A 234 -6.28 10.58 3.20
N PRO A 235 -7.60 10.50 3.01
CA PRO A 235 -8.46 9.57 3.73
C PRO A 235 -8.12 8.09 3.53
N ASP A 236 -7.50 7.75 2.40
CA ASP A 236 -7.00 6.41 2.10
C ASP A 236 -5.65 6.08 2.77
N GLY A 237 -5.06 7.04 3.52
CA GLY A 237 -3.77 6.93 4.16
C GLY A 237 -2.59 7.40 3.30
N SER A 238 -2.81 7.73 2.04
CA SER A 238 -1.77 8.25 1.15
C SER A 238 -1.19 9.56 1.68
N ARG A 239 0.12 9.76 1.52
CA ARG A 239 0.82 10.98 1.93
C ARG A 239 0.99 11.90 0.74
N PHE A 240 0.60 13.16 0.91
CA PHE A 240 0.70 14.20 -0.09
C PHE A 240 1.65 15.29 0.41
N ASN A 241 2.89 15.28 -0.07
CA ASN A 241 3.89 16.32 0.20
C ASN A 241 3.77 17.42 -0.84
N ILE A 242 3.71 18.67 -0.40
CA ILE A 242 3.55 19.86 -1.24
C ILE A 242 4.68 20.84 -0.93
N VAL A 243 5.30 21.38 -1.99
CA VAL A 243 6.20 22.52 -1.95
C VAL A 243 5.63 23.63 -2.84
N TYR A 244 5.21 24.74 -2.23
CA TYR A 244 4.47 25.81 -2.89
C TYR A 244 5.33 27.05 -3.10
N GLY A 245 5.26 27.63 -4.30
CA GLY A 245 5.90 28.90 -4.64
C GLY A 245 7.19 28.73 -5.45
N GLU A 246 7.44 29.73 -6.31
CA GLU A 246 8.61 29.74 -7.20
C GLU A 246 9.87 30.24 -6.52
N ASP A 247 9.72 30.89 -5.37
CA ASP A 247 10.82 31.40 -4.54
C ASP A 247 11.66 30.28 -3.92
N ILE A 248 11.04 29.10 -3.73
CA ILE A 248 11.72 27.91 -3.20
C ILE A 248 11.76 26.75 -4.19
N SER A 249 10.83 26.68 -5.13
CA SER A 249 10.78 25.67 -6.19
C SER A 249 10.89 26.33 -7.56
N LEU A 250 12.09 26.37 -8.13
CA LEU A 250 12.41 27.14 -9.32
C LEU A 250 11.61 26.79 -10.59
N ARG A 251 10.99 25.61 -10.64
CA ARG A 251 10.12 25.17 -11.74
C ARG A 251 8.63 25.38 -11.45
N GLY A 252 8.31 26.10 -10.38
CA GLY A 252 6.96 26.28 -9.88
C GLY A 252 6.63 25.33 -8.74
N SER A 253 5.44 25.50 -8.17
CA SER A 253 4.95 24.61 -7.10
C SER A 253 5.00 23.15 -7.55
N ASN A 254 5.45 22.27 -6.66
CA ASN A 254 5.56 20.85 -6.94
C ASN A 254 4.89 20.02 -5.86
N PHE A 255 4.65 18.75 -6.17
CA PHE A 255 4.17 17.81 -5.17
C PHE A 255 4.56 16.36 -5.48
N THR A 256 4.52 15.54 -4.43
CA THR A 256 4.62 14.09 -4.56
C THR A 256 3.56 13.44 -3.67
N ILE A 257 2.79 12.54 -4.25
CA ILE A 257 1.84 11.69 -3.52
C ILE A 257 2.46 10.31 -3.42
N ARG A 258 2.66 9.83 -2.19
CA ARG A 258 3.00 8.43 -1.93
C ARG A 258 1.73 7.70 -1.53
N LYS A 259 1.31 6.77 -2.38
CA LYS A 259 0.05 6.05 -2.22
C LYS A 259 0.14 5.01 -1.13
N PHE A 260 -0.95 4.92 -0.35
CA PHE A 260 -1.12 3.88 0.64
C PHE A 260 -2.07 2.79 0.09
N PRO A 261 -1.66 1.52 0.07
CA PRO A 261 -2.53 0.44 -0.41
C PRO A 261 -3.71 0.23 0.55
N LYS A 262 -4.93 0.18 0.01
CA LYS A 262 -6.15 -0.05 0.79
C LYS A 262 -6.13 -1.40 1.51
N GLU A 263 -5.63 -2.44 0.83
CA GLU A 263 -5.39 -3.75 1.41
C GLU A 263 -3.89 -4.04 1.44
N PRO A 264 -3.38 -4.60 2.54
CA PRO A 264 -1.98 -5.01 2.59
C PRO A 264 -1.73 -6.12 1.57
N ILE A 265 -0.54 -6.14 0.99
CA ILE A 265 -0.08 -7.24 0.15
C ILE A 265 0.03 -8.47 1.05
N SER A 266 -0.51 -9.60 0.58
CA SER A 266 -0.49 -10.87 1.34
C SER A 266 0.82 -11.62 1.13
N VAL A 267 1.14 -12.55 2.04
CA VAL A 267 2.25 -13.49 1.86
C VAL A 267 2.04 -14.35 0.61
N THR A 268 0.80 -14.71 0.29
CA THR A 268 0.44 -15.50 -0.90
C THR A 268 0.71 -14.72 -2.19
N GLN A 269 0.49 -13.40 -2.22
CA GLN A 269 0.91 -12.56 -3.34
C GLN A 269 2.44 -12.47 -3.45
N LEU A 270 3.15 -12.35 -2.32
CA LEU A 270 4.61 -12.36 -2.32
C LEU A 270 5.18 -13.71 -2.82
N ILE A 271 4.52 -14.82 -2.53
CA ILE A 271 4.85 -16.15 -3.07
C ILE A 271 4.63 -16.16 -4.59
N LYS A 272 3.49 -15.70 -5.06
CA LYS A 272 3.17 -15.61 -6.49
C LYS A 272 4.19 -14.77 -7.26
N TRP A 273 4.68 -13.68 -6.68
CA TRP A 273 5.75 -12.86 -7.25
C TRP A 273 7.15 -13.43 -7.05
N LYS A 274 7.27 -14.59 -6.42
CA LYS A 274 8.55 -15.23 -6.08
C LYS A 274 9.44 -14.36 -5.18
N THR A 275 8.87 -13.41 -4.46
CA THR A 275 9.60 -12.61 -3.47
C THR A 275 10.07 -13.49 -2.32
N LEU A 276 9.25 -14.46 -1.90
CA LEU A 276 9.56 -15.53 -0.96
C LEU A 276 8.99 -16.87 -1.47
N SER A 277 9.48 -17.98 -0.91
CA SER A 277 8.97 -19.31 -1.25
C SER A 277 7.83 -19.75 -0.31
N PRO A 278 6.98 -20.73 -0.73
CA PRO A 278 5.98 -21.30 0.17
C PRO A 278 6.57 -21.87 1.46
N GLU A 279 7.75 -22.52 1.38
CA GLU A 279 8.46 -23.08 2.53
C GLU A 279 8.88 -21.99 3.51
N LEU A 280 9.41 -20.86 2.99
CA LEU A 280 9.74 -19.73 3.83
C LEU A 280 8.49 -19.12 4.47
N GLY A 281 7.39 -18.97 3.72
CA GLY A 281 6.12 -18.50 4.27
C GLY A 281 5.63 -19.37 5.42
N ALA A 282 5.66 -20.69 5.25
CA ALA A 282 5.28 -21.66 6.28
C ALA A 282 6.18 -21.60 7.52
N TYR A 283 7.49 -21.49 7.31
CA TYR A 283 8.48 -21.32 8.36
C TYR A 283 8.20 -20.06 9.20
N LEU A 284 8.01 -18.92 8.55
CA LEU A 284 7.68 -17.66 9.22
C LEU A 284 6.35 -17.75 9.95
N TRP A 285 5.35 -18.39 9.35
CA TRP A 285 4.06 -18.62 10.00
C TRP A 285 4.21 -19.33 11.35
N MET A 286 4.94 -20.46 11.38
CA MET A 286 5.15 -21.22 12.62
C MET A 286 5.91 -20.41 13.69
N LEU A 287 6.84 -19.56 13.28
CA LEU A 287 7.61 -18.73 14.20
C LEU A 287 6.80 -17.55 14.76
N PHE A 288 6.00 -16.88 13.92
CA PHE A 288 5.20 -15.74 14.36
C PHE A 288 4.07 -16.15 15.32
N GLU A 289 3.55 -17.37 15.20
CA GLU A 289 2.58 -17.92 16.15
C GLU A 289 3.13 -18.03 17.58
N VAL A 290 4.43 -18.18 17.74
CA VAL A 290 5.08 -18.37 19.07
C VAL A 290 5.77 -17.11 19.61
N GLY A 291 5.56 -15.96 18.96
CA GLY A 291 6.09 -14.70 19.47
C GLY A 291 7.57 -14.49 19.17
N ILE A 292 7.95 -14.38 17.89
CA ILE A 292 9.32 -14.15 17.46
C ILE A 292 9.59 -12.66 17.21
N SER A 293 10.75 -12.17 17.65
CA SER A 293 11.25 -10.84 17.26
C SER A 293 12.00 -10.94 15.95
N ALA A 294 11.62 -10.12 14.97
CA ALA A 294 12.18 -10.18 13.64
C ALA A 294 12.45 -8.77 13.05
N MET A 295 13.48 -8.69 12.24
CA MET A 295 13.85 -7.47 11.53
C MET A 295 13.97 -7.72 10.04
N VAL A 296 13.15 -6.98 9.25
CA VAL A 296 13.22 -7.03 7.79
C VAL A 296 14.20 -5.97 7.30
N CYS A 297 15.27 -6.41 6.66
CA CYS A 297 16.41 -5.60 6.26
C CYS A 297 16.52 -5.52 4.74
N GLY A 298 17.07 -4.42 4.24
CA GLY A 298 17.34 -4.23 2.81
C GLY A 298 17.48 -2.76 2.45
N GLU A 299 17.85 -2.50 1.22
CA GLU A 299 17.98 -1.15 0.67
C GLU A 299 16.64 -0.45 0.47
N THR A 300 16.66 0.81 0.05
CA THR A 300 15.46 1.58 -0.30
C THR A 300 14.71 0.89 -1.46
N ALA A 301 13.38 0.89 -1.39
CA ALA A 301 12.48 0.27 -2.36
C ALA A 301 12.65 -1.26 -2.54
N SER A 302 13.32 -1.95 -1.60
CA SER A 302 13.40 -3.43 -1.60
C SER A 302 12.10 -4.10 -1.16
N GLY A 303 11.14 -3.36 -0.57
CA GLY A 303 9.85 -3.88 -0.11
C GLY A 303 9.81 -4.32 1.36
N LYS A 304 10.70 -3.81 2.21
CA LYS A 304 10.79 -4.14 3.64
C LYS A 304 9.45 -4.02 4.37
N THR A 305 8.87 -2.83 4.35
CA THR A 305 7.59 -2.55 5.02
C THR A 305 6.45 -3.40 4.45
N THR A 306 6.45 -3.65 3.13
CA THR A 306 5.48 -4.53 2.47
C THR A 306 5.58 -5.96 3.00
N THR A 307 6.81 -6.49 3.10
CA THR A 307 7.04 -7.83 3.64
C THR A 307 6.70 -7.90 5.13
N LEU A 308 7.10 -6.90 5.93
CA LEU A 308 6.72 -6.83 7.34
C LEU A 308 5.19 -6.84 7.49
N ASN A 309 4.47 -6.00 6.74
CA ASN A 309 3.01 -5.97 6.72
C ASN A 309 2.39 -7.32 6.35
N ALA A 310 2.91 -7.97 5.30
CA ALA A 310 2.42 -9.27 4.88
C ALA A 310 2.56 -10.33 5.98
N LEU A 311 3.68 -10.33 6.70
CA LEU A 311 3.98 -11.29 7.76
C LEU A 311 3.10 -11.13 9.00
N THR A 312 2.54 -9.94 9.25
CA THR A 312 1.67 -9.70 10.41
C THR A 312 0.41 -10.56 10.42
N CYS A 313 -0.03 -11.07 9.26
CA CYS A 313 -1.16 -12.00 9.20
C CYS A 313 -0.94 -13.31 9.98
N PHE A 314 0.30 -13.66 10.27
CA PHE A 314 0.67 -14.84 11.03
C PHE A 314 0.67 -14.64 12.56
N ILE A 315 0.54 -13.39 13.02
CA ILE A 315 0.33 -13.08 14.43
C ILE A 315 -1.07 -13.53 14.81
N ASN A 316 -1.22 -14.09 16.01
CA ASN A 316 -2.52 -14.53 16.50
C ASN A 316 -3.58 -13.42 16.42
N SER A 317 -4.76 -13.75 15.89
CA SER A 317 -5.87 -12.79 15.66
C SER A 317 -6.35 -12.04 16.90
N ASP A 318 -6.15 -12.62 18.09
CA ASP A 318 -6.59 -12.07 19.38
C ASP A 318 -5.51 -11.20 20.03
N SER A 319 -4.30 -11.17 19.45
CA SER A 319 -3.17 -10.43 20.00
C SER A 319 -3.45 -8.93 20.05
N LYS A 320 -3.00 -8.31 21.14
CA LYS A 320 -2.93 -6.86 21.25
C LYS A 320 -1.64 -6.38 20.56
N ILE A 321 -1.79 -5.61 19.50
CA ILE A 321 -0.65 -5.10 18.73
C ILE A 321 -0.59 -3.59 18.86
N ILE A 322 0.63 -3.06 19.05
CA ILE A 322 0.90 -1.62 19.00
C ILE A 322 1.86 -1.39 17.85
N SER A 323 1.45 -0.58 16.87
CA SER A 323 2.35 -0.10 15.81
C SER A 323 2.75 1.35 16.05
N ILE A 324 4.04 1.64 15.87
CA ILE A 324 4.64 2.96 16.08
C ILE A 324 5.42 3.34 14.82
N GLU A 325 5.02 4.45 14.19
CA GLU A 325 5.53 4.83 12.89
C GLU A 325 5.74 6.36 12.80
N GLU A 326 6.69 6.80 11.98
CA GLU A 326 6.76 8.22 11.57
C GLU A 326 5.71 8.52 10.50
N THR A 327 5.63 7.66 9.51
CA THR A 327 4.61 7.67 8.47
C THR A 327 3.82 6.38 8.56
N PRO A 328 2.50 6.43 8.63
CA PRO A 328 1.67 5.25 8.78
C PRO A 328 1.68 4.40 7.49
N GLU A 329 2.42 3.30 7.50
CA GLU A 329 2.52 2.31 6.41
C GLU A 329 1.99 0.93 6.81
N VAL A 330 1.91 0.64 8.11
CA VAL A 330 1.37 -0.62 8.64
C VAL A 330 -0.15 -0.63 8.55
N ASN A 331 -0.71 -1.76 8.09
CA ASN A 331 -2.16 -2.00 8.01
C ASN A 331 -2.48 -3.42 8.46
N LEU A 332 -3.25 -3.58 9.54
CA LEU A 332 -3.54 -4.86 10.19
C LEU A 332 -5.03 -5.17 10.19
N TYR A 333 -5.38 -6.46 10.14
CA TYR A 333 -6.75 -6.96 10.31
C TYR A 333 -7.12 -7.25 11.77
N HIS A 334 -6.16 -7.13 12.69
CA HIS A 334 -6.36 -7.36 14.12
C HIS A 334 -7.33 -6.36 14.74
N LYS A 335 -8.29 -6.83 15.51
CA LYS A 335 -9.29 -5.98 16.16
C LYS A 335 -8.68 -5.15 17.31
N ASN A 336 -7.70 -5.71 18.03
CA ASN A 336 -7.03 -5.06 19.16
C ASN A 336 -5.69 -4.43 18.69
N TRP A 337 -5.77 -3.57 17.71
CA TRP A 337 -4.62 -2.84 17.16
C TRP A 337 -4.66 -1.37 17.56
N ILE A 338 -3.58 -0.91 18.22
CA ILE A 338 -3.35 0.48 18.56
C ILE A 338 -2.31 1.02 17.57
N ARG A 339 -2.69 2.06 16.84
CA ARG A 339 -1.84 2.70 15.83
C ARG A 339 -1.36 4.03 16.35
N GLU A 340 -0.06 4.18 16.57
CA GLU A 340 0.57 5.40 17.07
C GLU A 340 1.50 5.99 16.00
N VAL A 341 1.48 7.32 15.86
CA VAL A 341 2.28 8.06 14.88
C VAL A 341 2.97 9.21 15.58
N THR A 342 4.24 9.46 15.21
CA THR A 342 5.02 10.58 15.78
C THR A 342 4.41 11.94 15.42
N ARG A 343 4.69 12.93 16.27
CA ARG A 343 4.31 14.32 16.02
C ARG A 343 5.54 15.21 16.20
N LEU A 344 6.23 15.51 15.09
CA LEU A 344 7.52 16.21 15.14
C LEU A 344 7.42 17.73 14.89
N HIS A 345 6.35 18.20 14.20
CA HIS A 345 6.31 19.55 13.64
C HIS A 345 5.31 20.52 14.29
N THR A 346 4.50 20.09 15.27
CA THR A 346 3.47 20.95 15.90
C THR A 346 3.44 20.75 17.41
N GLY A 347 3.53 21.85 18.16
CA GLY A 347 3.44 21.82 19.64
C GLY A 347 4.66 21.13 20.28
N VAL A 348 4.41 20.36 21.34
CA VAL A 348 5.44 19.54 21.98
C VAL A 348 5.70 18.30 21.10
N PRO A 349 6.95 18.07 20.66
CA PRO A 349 7.27 16.87 19.87
C PRO A 349 6.94 15.58 20.63
N VAL A 350 6.43 14.59 19.91
CA VAL A 350 6.25 13.21 20.39
C VAL A 350 7.03 12.31 19.45
N THR A 351 8.10 11.72 19.96
CA THR A 351 9.04 10.90 19.20
C THR A 351 8.66 9.42 19.22
N MET A 352 9.28 8.61 18.35
CA MET A 352 9.15 7.14 18.41
C MET A 352 9.62 6.58 19.75
N PHE A 353 10.66 7.18 20.33
CA PHE A 353 11.17 6.82 21.64
C PHE A 353 10.12 7.00 22.75
N ASP A 354 9.38 8.12 22.74
CA ASP A 354 8.32 8.40 23.72
C ASP A 354 7.17 7.41 23.59
N LEU A 355 6.75 7.13 22.35
CA LEU A 355 5.67 6.19 22.04
C LEU A 355 6.04 4.75 22.44
N LEU A 356 7.27 4.32 22.17
CA LEU A 356 7.76 3.00 22.59
C LEU A 356 7.75 2.83 24.11
N LYS A 357 8.20 3.84 24.85
CA LYS A 357 8.11 3.82 26.32
C LYS A 357 6.68 3.74 26.83
N ALA A 358 5.75 4.40 26.15
CA ALA A 358 4.32 4.31 26.48
C ALA A 358 3.77 2.91 26.18
N ALA A 359 4.14 2.32 25.03
CA ALA A 359 3.72 0.99 24.60
C ALA A 359 4.08 -0.10 25.61
N LEU A 360 5.27 -0.06 26.22
CA LEU A 360 5.69 -1.02 27.26
C LEU A 360 4.77 -1.05 28.49
N ARG A 361 4.04 0.04 28.76
CA ARG A 361 3.07 0.12 29.87
C ARG A 361 1.68 -0.36 29.49
N GLN A 362 1.45 -0.65 28.21
CA GLN A 362 0.14 -1.06 27.68
C GLN A 362 -0.01 -2.58 27.55
N ARG A 363 1.04 -3.37 27.89
CA ARG A 363 1.09 -4.84 27.81
C ARG A 363 0.68 -5.36 26.42
N PRO A 364 1.39 -5.02 25.34
CA PRO A 364 1.14 -5.57 24.02
C PRO A 364 1.66 -7.00 23.92
N ASP A 365 1.03 -7.82 23.09
CA ASP A 365 1.55 -9.13 22.67
C ASP A 365 2.60 -8.99 21.57
N TYR A 366 2.50 -7.93 20.75
CA TYR A 366 3.46 -7.55 19.73
C TYR A 366 3.63 -6.03 19.65
N ILE A 367 4.85 -5.59 19.43
CA ILE A 367 5.17 -4.20 19.09
C ILE A 367 5.72 -4.17 17.66
N ILE A 368 5.17 -3.30 16.82
CA ILE A 368 5.65 -3.08 15.47
C ILE A 368 6.25 -1.68 15.40
N VAL A 369 7.54 -1.60 15.09
CA VAL A 369 8.25 -0.33 14.86
C VAL A 369 8.49 -0.21 13.38
N GLY A 370 7.90 0.81 12.74
CA GLY A 370 7.96 0.96 11.28
C GLY A 370 9.38 0.86 10.73
N GLU A 371 10.29 1.67 11.27
CA GLU A 371 11.72 1.61 10.96
C GLU A 371 12.55 2.08 12.15
N ILE A 372 13.64 1.39 12.44
CA ILE A 372 14.61 1.81 13.46
C ILE A 372 15.75 2.57 12.79
N ARG A 373 15.95 3.85 13.23
CA ARG A 373 16.98 4.75 12.72
C ARG A 373 17.79 5.45 13.82
N GLY A 374 17.22 5.57 15.02
CA GLY A 374 17.74 6.34 16.13
C GLY A 374 17.58 5.67 17.50
N GLU A 375 17.46 6.48 18.55
CA GLU A 375 17.42 6.03 19.95
C GLU A 375 16.25 5.08 20.27
N GLU A 376 15.18 5.10 19.50
CA GLU A 376 14.06 4.16 19.61
C GLU A 376 14.51 2.70 19.53
N GLY A 377 15.58 2.42 18.79
CA GLY A 377 16.13 1.08 18.69
C GLY A 377 16.58 0.52 20.03
N ARG A 378 17.17 1.34 20.90
CA ARG A 378 17.54 0.92 22.24
C ARG A 378 16.33 0.52 23.07
N VAL A 379 15.23 1.27 22.97
CA VAL A 379 13.98 0.94 23.70
C VAL A 379 13.32 -0.30 23.10
N ALA A 380 13.37 -0.47 21.77
CA ALA A 380 12.85 -1.65 21.10
C ALA A 380 13.57 -2.93 21.58
N PHE A 381 14.89 -2.89 21.69
CA PHE A 381 15.65 -4.03 22.24
C PHE A 381 15.39 -4.25 23.72
N GLN A 382 15.20 -3.18 24.52
CA GLN A 382 14.75 -3.31 25.89
C GLN A 382 13.36 -3.98 26.00
N ALA A 383 12.47 -3.69 25.07
CA ALA A 383 11.17 -4.38 24.97
C ALA A 383 11.37 -5.89 24.73
N ILE A 384 12.26 -6.27 23.81
CA ILE A 384 12.59 -7.66 23.52
C ILE A 384 13.14 -8.39 24.75
N GLU A 385 14.07 -7.77 25.48
CA GLU A 385 14.65 -8.32 26.72
C GLU A 385 13.59 -8.55 27.82
N THR A 386 12.54 -7.72 27.83
CA THR A 386 11.42 -7.87 28.78
C THR A 386 10.32 -8.81 28.26
N GLY A 387 10.57 -9.54 27.16
CA GLY A 387 9.71 -10.60 26.65
C GLY A 387 8.60 -10.12 25.70
N HIS A 388 8.69 -8.89 25.17
CA HIS A 388 7.76 -8.39 24.16
C HIS A 388 8.34 -8.62 22.76
N PRO A 389 7.73 -9.43 21.91
CA PRO A 389 8.15 -9.58 20.52
C PRO A 389 8.08 -8.25 19.77
N VAL A 390 9.15 -7.92 19.05
CA VAL A 390 9.26 -6.69 18.26
C VAL A 390 9.48 -7.04 16.79
N LEU A 391 8.67 -6.43 15.92
CA LEU A 391 8.85 -6.47 14.48
C LEU A 391 9.26 -5.09 13.99
N SER A 392 10.29 -5.02 13.17
CA SER A 392 10.76 -3.74 12.62
C SER A 392 11.41 -3.90 11.26
N THR A 393 11.68 -2.76 10.62
CA THR A 393 12.52 -2.71 9.42
C THR A 393 13.80 -1.92 9.68
N MET A 394 14.84 -2.21 8.91
CA MET A 394 16.09 -1.45 8.94
C MET A 394 16.75 -1.41 7.55
N HIS A 395 17.39 -0.30 7.25
CA HIS A 395 18.25 -0.16 6.08
C HIS A 395 19.61 -0.84 6.33
N ALA A 396 19.73 -2.12 5.98
CA ALA A 396 20.98 -2.86 6.01
C ALA A 396 20.97 -3.94 4.92
N GLY A 397 22.02 -4.06 4.14
CA GLY A 397 22.14 -5.06 3.07
C GLY A 397 22.71 -6.41 3.55
N THR A 398 23.39 -6.43 4.68
CA THR A 398 24.04 -7.62 5.26
C THR A 398 23.90 -7.67 6.78
N LEU A 399 24.06 -8.87 7.36
CA LEU A 399 24.00 -9.05 8.81
C LEU A 399 25.10 -8.25 9.54
N GLY A 400 26.29 -8.15 8.95
CA GLY A 400 27.38 -7.33 9.51
C GLY A 400 27.04 -5.85 9.55
N GLN A 401 26.43 -5.31 8.48
CA GLN A 401 25.95 -3.91 8.47
C GLN A 401 24.82 -3.69 9.49
N LEU A 402 23.89 -4.65 9.60
CA LEU A 402 22.82 -4.58 10.59
C LEU A 402 23.41 -4.52 12.01
N PHE A 403 24.30 -5.43 12.36
CA PHE A 403 24.95 -5.47 13.66
C PHE A 403 25.72 -4.18 13.95
N GLN A 404 26.50 -3.66 13.00
CA GLN A 404 27.23 -2.41 13.14
C GLN A 404 26.28 -1.24 13.40
N ARG A 405 25.18 -1.12 12.63
CA ARG A 405 24.20 -0.04 12.79
C ARG A 405 23.51 -0.09 14.13
N LEU A 406 23.07 -1.26 14.57
CA LEU A 406 22.42 -1.45 15.87
C LEU A 406 23.31 -1.06 17.02
N THR A 407 24.61 -1.38 16.95
CA THR A 407 25.56 -1.17 18.05
C THR A 407 26.29 0.18 18.01
N SER A 408 26.06 0.98 16.97
CA SER A 408 26.66 2.31 16.80
C SER A 408 25.67 3.44 17.08
N HIS A 409 26.20 4.63 17.40
CA HIS A 409 25.42 5.85 17.50
C HIS A 409 24.65 6.14 16.18
N PRO A 410 23.36 6.58 16.22
CA PRO A 410 22.57 7.01 17.38
C PRO A 410 21.74 5.88 18.05
N ILE A 411 21.79 4.65 17.57
CA ILE A 411 20.95 3.55 18.07
C ILE A 411 21.49 3.01 19.41
N ASP A 412 22.78 2.73 19.49
CA ASP A 412 23.53 2.34 20.68
C ASP A 412 22.94 1.15 21.47
N VAL A 413 22.49 0.12 20.77
CA VAL A 413 22.03 -1.13 21.40
C VAL A 413 23.23 -1.86 22.00
N PRO A 414 23.20 -2.25 23.28
CA PRO A 414 24.26 -3.08 23.85
C PRO A 414 24.40 -4.40 23.08
N LYS A 415 25.65 -4.79 22.76
CA LYS A 415 25.91 -6.01 21.94
C LYS A 415 25.28 -7.27 22.55
N THR A 416 25.25 -7.35 23.88
CA THR A 416 24.64 -8.46 24.63
C THR A 416 23.12 -8.53 24.50
N HIS A 417 22.45 -7.45 24.11
CA HIS A 417 20.99 -7.42 23.91
C HIS A 417 20.59 -7.86 22.50
N ILE A 418 21.56 -8.03 21.57
CA ILE A 418 21.29 -8.50 20.20
C ILE A 418 20.74 -9.93 20.20
N ASP A 419 21.03 -10.73 21.22
CA ASP A 419 20.53 -12.09 21.41
C ASP A 419 18.99 -12.17 21.41
N GLY A 420 18.33 -11.11 21.86
CA GLY A 420 16.87 -11.01 21.85
C GLY A 420 16.27 -10.95 20.45
N LEU A 421 17.02 -10.44 19.46
CA LEU A 421 16.58 -10.48 18.06
C LEU A 421 16.71 -11.91 17.53
N ASN A 422 15.60 -12.54 17.28
CA ASN A 422 15.60 -13.94 16.89
C ASN A 422 15.87 -14.15 15.39
N LEU A 423 15.35 -13.25 14.54
CA LEU A 423 15.30 -13.45 13.10
C LEU A 423 15.65 -12.19 12.31
N THR A 424 16.43 -12.35 11.27
CA THR A 424 16.68 -11.32 10.26
C THR A 424 16.28 -11.80 8.88
N VAL A 425 15.50 -10.97 8.17
CA VAL A 425 15.03 -11.21 6.81
C VAL A 425 15.70 -10.21 5.90
N PHE A 426 16.63 -10.62 5.06
CA PHE A 426 17.26 -9.75 4.08
C PHE A 426 16.54 -9.81 2.76
N GLN A 427 16.26 -8.63 2.19
CA GLN A 427 15.49 -8.48 0.95
C GLN A 427 16.14 -7.47 0.02
N ALA A 428 16.25 -7.83 -1.26
CA ALA A 428 16.83 -6.99 -2.29
C ALA A 428 15.85 -6.71 -3.43
N ARG A 429 16.00 -5.53 -4.05
CA ARG A 429 15.44 -5.20 -5.35
C ARG A 429 16.49 -5.51 -6.41
N MET A 430 16.10 -6.25 -7.42
CA MET A 430 16.96 -6.66 -8.52
C MET A 430 16.36 -6.22 -9.85
N GLU A 431 17.21 -5.89 -10.81
CA GLU A 431 16.79 -5.60 -12.16
C GLU A 431 16.86 -6.87 -13.02
N ARG A 432 15.79 -7.17 -13.73
CA ARG A 432 15.72 -8.30 -14.65
C ARG A 432 15.07 -7.84 -15.96
N GLY A 433 15.90 -7.59 -16.95
CA GLY A 433 15.49 -6.92 -18.18
C GLY A 433 15.00 -5.49 -17.90
N LYS A 434 13.80 -5.15 -18.32
CA LYS A 434 13.18 -3.82 -18.08
C LYS A 434 12.29 -3.78 -16.81
N ARG A 435 12.37 -4.79 -15.94
CA ARG A 435 11.52 -4.91 -14.75
C ARG A 435 12.35 -4.97 -13.48
N PHE A 436 11.76 -4.47 -12.42
CA PHE A 436 12.26 -4.64 -11.06
C PHE A 436 11.56 -5.81 -10.39
N ILE A 437 12.35 -6.75 -9.89
CA ILE A 437 11.89 -7.86 -9.06
C ILE A 437 12.40 -7.69 -7.64
N ARG A 438 11.69 -8.25 -6.67
CA ARG A 438 12.08 -8.26 -5.26
C ARG A 438 12.25 -9.70 -4.80
N ARG A 439 13.34 -9.98 -4.08
CA ARG A 439 13.64 -11.33 -3.56
C ARG A 439 14.10 -11.23 -2.12
N VAL A 440 13.60 -12.12 -1.27
CA VAL A 440 14.29 -12.42 -0.01
C VAL A 440 15.59 -13.13 -0.36
N THR A 441 16.71 -12.60 0.12
CA THR A 441 18.05 -13.11 -0.23
C THR A 441 18.60 -14.02 0.83
N SER A 442 18.30 -13.77 2.09
CA SER A 442 18.66 -14.69 3.19
C SER A 442 17.76 -14.50 4.40
N ILE A 443 17.61 -15.59 5.15
CA ILE A 443 17.06 -15.61 6.50
C ILE A 443 18.15 -16.10 7.43
N ASN A 444 18.41 -15.35 8.49
CA ASN A 444 19.38 -15.75 9.49
C ASN A 444 18.71 -15.76 10.86
N GLU A 445 18.82 -16.87 11.56
CA GLU A 445 18.45 -17.02 12.96
C GLU A 445 19.60 -16.55 13.84
N ILE A 446 19.34 -15.62 14.73
CA ILE A 446 20.32 -15.19 15.73
C ILE A 446 20.26 -16.18 16.90
N ILE A 447 21.42 -16.77 17.22
CA ILE A 447 21.53 -17.77 18.27
C ILE A 447 22.06 -17.13 19.56
N GLY A 448 22.99 -16.19 19.45
CA GLY A 448 23.57 -15.51 20.60
C GLY A 448 24.77 -14.63 20.23
N TYR A 449 25.18 -13.80 21.16
CA TYR A 449 26.41 -13.00 21.06
C TYR A 449 27.45 -13.55 22.03
N GLU A 450 28.64 -13.84 21.52
CA GLU A 450 29.79 -14.31 22.31
C GLU A 450 30.68 -13.12 22.69
N PRO A 451 30.64 -12.65 23.95
CA PRO A 451 31.38 -11.45 24.34
C PRO A 451 32.89 -11.59 24.27
N GLU A 452 33.41 -12.80 24.59
CA GLU A 452 34.87 -13.09 24.61
C GLU A 452 35.46 -13.02 23.20
N GLU A 453 34.76 -13.54 22.21
CA GLU A 453 35.18 -13.51 20.81
C GLU A 453 34.66 -12.29 20.04
N ALA A 454 33.84 -11.45 20.69
CA ALA A 454 33.10 -10.32 20.06
C ALA A 454 32.33 -10.74 18.79
N ARG A 455 31.80 -11.96 18.79
CA ARG A 455 31.16 -12.58 17.62
C ARG A 455 29.67 -12.80 17.82
N LEU A 456 28.90 -12.49 16.77
CA LEU A 456 27.49 -12.85 16.66
C LEU A 456 27.37 -14.27 16.09
N ASN A 457 26.77 -15.18 16.86
CA ASN A 457 26.44 -16.52 16.42
C ASN A 457 25.08 -16.54 15.75
N TYR A 458 25.03 -17.01 14.51
CA TYR A 458 23.81 -17.08 13.72
C TYR A 458 23.80 -18.30 12.80
N LEU A 459 22.60 -18.72 12.41
CA LEU A 459 22.37 -19.83 11.49
C LEU A 459 21.64 -19.29 10.23
N PRO A 460 22.26 -19.34 9.04
CA PRO A 460 21.53 -19.10 7.80
C PRO A 460 20.56 -20.25 7.56
N THR A 461 19.26 -19.96 7.60
CA THR A 461 18.18 -20.96 7.47
C THR A 461 17.64 -21.03 6.04
N PHE A 462 17.64 -19.89 5.34
CA PHE A 462 17.32 -19.82 3.91
C PHE A 462 18.33 -18.94 3.19
N ILE A 463 18.74 -19.39 1.99
CA ILE A 463 19.69 -18.65 1.14
C ILE A 463 19.14 -18.63 -0.30
N TYR A 464 19.15 -17.46 -0.92
CA TYR A 464 18.74 -17.28 -2.31
C TYR A 464 19.83 -17.75 -3.28
N ASP A 465 19.42 -18.55 -4.25
CA ASP A 465 20.25 -19.01 -5.36
C ASP A 465 19.88 -18.18 -6.63
N PRO A 466 20.77 -17.27 -7.06
CA PRO A 466 20.47 -16.40 -8.19
C PRO A 466 20.41 -17.14 -9.54
N ASP A 467 21.14 -18.26 -9.68
CA ASP A 467 21.17 -19.03 -10.92
C ASP A 467 19.84 -19.75 -11.16
N LEU A 468 19.22 -20.23 -10.08
CA LEU A 468 17.94 -20.94 -10.13
C LEU A 468 16.74 -20.04 -9.87
N ASP A 469 16.95 -18.77 -9.49
CA ASP A 469 15.90 -17.85 -8.99
C ASP A 469 15.04 -18.52 -7.89
N LYS A 470 15.69 -19.18 -6.93
CA LYS A 470 15.02 -19.93 -5.87
C LYS A 470 15.65 -19.67 -4.51
N LEU A 471 14.80 -19.66 -3.50
CA LEU A 471 15.22 -19.63 -2.12
C LEU A 471 15.35 -21.07 -1.60
N ARG A 472 16.51 -21.43 -1.07
CA ARG A 472 16.79 -22.78 -0.57
C ARG A 472 16.74 -22.83 0.95
N PHE A 473 15.97 -23.77 1.50
CA PHE A 473 16.01 -24.12 2.91
C PHE A 473 17.26 -24.96 3.21
N MET A 474 18.00 -24.63 4.27
CA MET A 474 19.26 -25.25 4.62
C MET A 474 19.10 -26.54 5.44
N GLY A 475 17.87 -26.99 5.68
CA GLY A 475 17.54 -28.29 6.24
C GLY A 475 17.28 -28.32 7.75
N SER A 476 17.66 -27.29 8.51
CA SER A 476 17.42 -27.20 9.95
C SER A 476 17.10 -25.78 10.39
N SER A 477 16.45 -25.63 11.54
CA SER A 477 16.11 -24.37 12.16
C SER A 477 16.23 -24.45 13.67
N PHE A 478 17.10 -23.62 14.23
CA PHE A 478 17.27 -23.54 15.68
C PHE A 478 15.99 -23.11 16.40
N HIS A 479 15.28 -22.10 15.88
CA HIS A 479 14.08 -21.59 16.54
C HIS A 479 12.86 -22.50 16.37
N LEU A 480 12.69 -23.19 15.24
CA LEU A 480 11.66 -24.23 15.13
C LEU A 480 11.91 -25.36 16.12
N GLU A 481 13.17 -25.84 16.22
CA GLU A 481 13.58 -26.97 17.05
C GLU A 481 13.72 -26.63 18.54
N THR A 482 13.67 -25.35 18.90
CA THR A 482 13.70 -24.90 20.30
C THR A 482 12.42 -24.21 20.69
N LYS A 483 12.15 -23.00 20.17
CA LYS A 483 11.02 -22.17 20.61
C LYS A 483 9.66 -22.81 20.26
N VAL A 484 9.49 -23.30 19.01
CA VAL A 484 8.19 -23.88 18.59
C VAL A 484 7.93 -25.19 19.30
N LEU A 485 8.92 -26.09 19.42
CA LEU A 485 8.77 -27.32 20.19
C LEU A 485 8.43 -27.03 21.66
N THR A 486 9.19 -26.12 22.31
CA THR A 486 8.93 -25.76 23.72
C THR A 486 7.56 -25.16 23.90
N PHE A 487 7.14 -24.22 23.04
CA PHE A 487 5.80 -23.60 23.10
C PHE A 487 4.68 -24.64 22.99
N ARG A 488 4.87 -25.69 22.19
CA ARG A 488 3.89 -26.79 22.02
C ARG A 488 3.99 -27.87 23.08
N GLY A 489 4.97 -27.81 23.97
CA GLY A 489 5.24 -28.88 24.92
C GLY A 489 5.71 -30.18 24.26
N TRP A 490 6.39 -30.08 23.11
CA TRP A 490 6.89 -31.23 22.34
C TRP A 490 8.38 -31.50 22.63
N GLY A 491 8.72 -32.76 22.77
CA GLY A 491 10.11 -33.19 22.85
C GLY A 491 10.76 -33.37 21.46
N LYS A 492 12.07 -33.63 21.42
CA LYS A 492 12.83 -33.81 20.18
C LYS A 492 12.41 -35.02 19.34
N GLU A 493 11.72 -36.00 19.95
CA GLU A 493 11.14 -37.16 19.28
C GLU A 493 10.08 -36.77 18.24
N ARG A 494 9.48 -35.58 18.38
CA ARG A 494 8.45 -35.05 17.47
C ARG A 494 9.01 -34.12 16.39
N LEU A 495 10.31 -34.03 16.20
CA LEU A 495 10.95 -33.22 15.15
C LEU A 495 10.40 -33.55 13.76
N ARG A 496 10.17 -34.84 13.48
CA ARG A 496 9.61 -35.24 12.17
C ARG A 496 8.23 -34.64 11.95
N GLU A 497 7.35 -34.69 12.96
CA GLU A 497 6.01 -34.11 12.89
C GLU A 497 6.06 -32.59 12.68
N LEU A 498 7.02 -31.91 13.32
CA LEU A 498 7.24 -30.47 13.15
C LEU A 498 7.58 -30.11 11.69
N TYR A 499 8.48 -30.85 11.06
CA TYR A 499 8.85 -30.61 9.66
C TYR A 499 7.80 -31.12 8.65
N ASP A 500 7.01 -32.13 9.00
CA ASP A 500 5.87 -32.54 8.19
C ASP A 500 4.76 -31.46 8.23
N GLU A 501 4.53 -30.83 9.38
CA GLU A 501 3.63 -29.66 9.46
C GLU A 501 4.14 -28.46 8.67
N LEU A 502 5.46 -28.17 8.70
CA LEU A 502 6.06 -27.13 7.86
C LEU A 502 5.74 -27.36 6.38
N LYS A 503 5.88 -28.59 5.89
CA LYS A 503 5.53 -28.95 4.50
C LYS A 503 4.04 -28.78 4.22
N ALA A 504 3.18 -29.23 5.13
CA ALA A 504 1.73 -29.08 4.97
C ALA A 504 1.32 -27.60 4.87
N ARG A 505 1.87 -26.73 5.72
CA ARG A 505 1.63 -25.27 5.64
C ARG A 505 2.19 -24.67 4.35
N ALA A 506 3.32 -25.13 3.85
CA ALA A 506 3.87 -24.69 2.57
C ALA A 506 2.95 -25.06 1.40
N GLU A 507 2.39 -26.27 1.39
CA GLU A 507 1.43 -26.68 0.37
C GLU A 507 0.11 -25.88 0.46
N ILE A 508 -0.38 -25.55 1.67
CA ILE A 508 -1.53 -24.65 1.87
C ILE A 508 -1.23 -23.27 1.27
N LEU A 509 -0.08 -22.68 1.58
CA LEU A 509 0.29 -21.36 1.06
C LEU A 509 0.48 -21.36 -0.46
N ASN A 510 1.06 -22.43 -1.02
CA ASN A 510 1.19 -22.57 -2.47
C ASN A 510 -0.20 -22.62 -3.15
N PHE A 511 -1.11 -23.44 -2.64
CA PHE A 511 -2.48 -23.52 -3.14
C PHE A 511 -3.19 -22.16 -3.09
N LEU A 512 -3.06 -21.43 -1.97
CA LEU A 512 -3.64 -20.10 -1.82
C LEU A 512 -3.03 -19.10 -2.81
N SER A 513 -1.72 -19.17 -3.04
CA SER A 513 -1.06 -18.24 -3.96
C SER A 513 -1.57 -18.35 -5.41
N GLU A 514 -2.02 -19.52 -5.79
CA GLU A 514 -2.56 -19.80 -7.12
C GLU A 514 -4.06 -19.48 -7.23
N ASN A 515 -4.84 -19.79 -6.18
CA ASN A 515 -6.31 -19.77 -6.24
C ASN A 515 -6.95 -18.62 -5.44
N PHE A 516 -6.36 -18.21 -4.30
CA PHE A 516 -6.94 -17.25 -3.35
C PHE A 516 -5.84 -16.33 -2.80
N PRO A 517 -5.21 -15.46 -3.63
CA PRO A 517 -4.00 -14.73 -3.24
C PRO A 517 -4.26 -13.51 -2.34
N THR A 518 -5.51 -13.16 -2.00
CA THR A 518 -5.80 -11.95 -1.23
C THR A 518 -5.40 -12.06 0.24
N TYR A 519 -5.16 -10.92 0.88
CA TYR A 519 -4.85 -10.88 2.32
C TYR A 519 -6.03 -11.42 3.16
N SER A 520 -7.27 -11.10 2.77
CA SER A 520 -8.48 -11.59 3.41
C SER A 520 -8.59 -13.11 3.39
N ASP A 521 -8.25 -13.75 2.26
CA ASP A 521 -8.33 -15.21 2.13
C ASP A 521 -7.25 -15.91 2.96
N LEU A 522 -6.02 -15.37 2.94
CA LEU A 522 -4.96 -15.85 3.81
C LEU A 522 -5.33 -15.70 5.29
N TRP A 523 -5.88 -14.54 5.69
CA TRP A 523 -6.31 -14.29 7.06
C TRP A 523 -7.36 -15.29 7.54
N LYS A 524 -8.39 -15.58 6.73
CA LYS A 524 -9.40 -16.61 7.02
C LYS A 524 -8.76 -17.99 7.15
N THR A 525 -7.79 -18.31 6.30
CA THR A 525 -7.08 -19.60 6.37
C THR A 525 -6.24 -19.73 7.62
N VAL A 526 -5.52 -18.68 8.02
CA VAL A 526 -4.74 -18.67 9.27
C VAL A 526 -5.65 -18.90 10.48
N ILE A 527 -6.81 -18.24 10.53
CA ILE A 527 -7.81 -18.47 11.58
C ILE A 527 -8.33 -19.92 11.54
N ALA A 528 -8.67 -20.44 10.37
CA ALA A 528 -9.14 -21.82 10.23
C ALA A 528 -8.11 -22.85 10.68
N VAL A 529 -6.83 -22.65 10.37
CA VAL A 529 -5.73 -23.53 10.86
C VAL A 529 -5.63 -23.49 12.37
N ARG A 530 -5.80 -22.32 12.99
CA ARG A 530 -5.77 -22.17 14.44
C ARG A 530 -6.96 -22.86 15.12
N GLU A 531 -8.17 -22.74 14.55
CA GLU A 531 -9.41 -23.27 15.15
C GLU A 531 -9.59 -24.77 14.90
N LYS A 532 -9.29 -25.25 13.69
CA LYS A 532 -9.57 -26.62 13.23
C LYS A 532 -8.32 -27.50 13.18
N GLY A 533 -7.15 -26.89 13.27
CA GLY A 533 -5.86 -27.56 13.11
C GLY A 533 -5.36 -27.61 11.67
N VAL A 534 -4.03 -27.67 11.52
CA VAL A 534 -3.37 -27.63 10.21
C VAL A 534 -3.77 -28.80 9.29
N TRP A 535 -3.93 -29.99 9.84
CA TRP A 535 -4.19 -31.19 9.04
C TRP A 535 -5.60 -31.23 8.46
N GLU A 536 -6.60 -30.67 9.14
CA GLU A 536 -7.95 -30.54 8.59
C GLU A 536 -7.95 -29.61 7.39
N VAL A 537 -7.34 -28.43 7.53
CA VAL A 537 -7.22 -27.44 6.44
C VAL A 537 -6.40 -28.00 5.28
N TYR A 538 -5.30 -28.69 5.57
CA TYR A 538 -4.46 -29.35 4.57
C TYR A 538 -5.23 -30.39 3.73
N ASN A 539 -6.06 -31.22 4.38
CA ASN A 539 -6.88 -32.20 3.68
C ASN A 539 -7.89 -31.52 2.73
N LYS A 540 -8.50 -30.40 3.14
CA LYS A 540 -9.37 -29.62 2.26
C LYS A 540 -8.63 -29.09 1.03
N VAL A 541 -7.42 -28.59 1.23
CA VAL A 541 -6.55 -28.14 0.11
C VAL A 541 -6.23 -29.28 -0.85
N LYS A 542 -5.92 -30.48 -0.33
CA LYS A 542 -5.72 -31.68 -1.16
C LYS A 542 -6.95 -32.06 -2.00
N GLU A 543 -8.15 -31.80 -1.47
CA GLU A 543 -9.41 -32.01 -2.17
C GLU A 543 -9.82 -30.80 -3.05
N MET A 544 -8.93 -29.84 -3.24
CA MET A 544 -9.19 -28.59 -3.98
C MET A 544 -10.39 -27.80 -3.44
N LYS A 545 -10.67 -27.89 -2.15
CA LYS A 545 -11.75 -27.17 -1.46
C LYS A 545 -11.25 -25.87 -0.85
N VAL A 546 -12.19 -24.96 -0.57
CA VAL A 546 -11.91 -23.71 0.11
C VAL A 546 -11.39 -23.98 1.54
N PRO A 547 -10.18 -23.51 1.90
CA PRO A 547 -9.53 -23.91 3.16
C PRO A 547 -10.29 -23.53 4.44
N TRP A 548 -10.97 -22.40 4.42
CA TRP A 548 -11.65 -21.85 5.62
C TRP A 548 -13.12 -22.29 5.74
N GLN A 549 -13.73 -22.92 4.76
CA GLN A 549 -15.05 -23.51 4.83
C GLN A 549 -15.02 -24.89 5.50
#